data_86a79285299a7d26ed055506fd3a5b73
#
_entry.id   86a79285299a7d26ed055506fd3a5b73
#
_cell.length_a   1.000
_cell.length_b   1.000
_cell.length_c   1.000
_cell.angle_alpha   90.00
_cell.angle_beta   90.00
_cell.angle_gamma   90.00
#
_symmetry.space_group_name_H-M   'P 1'
#
loop_
_entity.id
_entity.type
_entity.pdbx_description
1 polymer ?
#
loop_
_entity_poly.entity_id
_entity_poly.type
_entity_poly.pdbx_seq_one_letter_code
_entity_poly.pdbx_strand_id
1 'polypeptide(L)'
;MALVGVLAIQGDFEAHANVLRALGARTREVRTASDLVGLDALVIPGGESSTMTLGIAREGLAEPLRDLVSAGTPVLGTCAGMIMLDRSHLGLLDVTCERNAFGRQVHSFEVELALQAFDGPVRGVFIRAPRVTDRGEGVEVLAELDGHPVAVRQGSILAVAFHPETTGDTRLHEWLLERARSTNGGQTR
;
A
#
# COMPACT_ATOMS: atom_id res chain seq x y z
N MET A 1 -0.47 4.75 20.88
CA MET A 1 -1.23 3.81 20.02
C MET A 1 -1.36 4.52 18.68
N ALA A 2 -0.82 3.92 17.60
CA ALA A 2 -0.82 4.56 16.28
C ALA A 2 -2.25 4.71 15.73
N LEU A 3 -2.51 5.83 15.06
CA LEU A 3 -3.73 6.09 14.29
C LEU A 3 -3.42 5.89 12.80
N VAL A 4 -3.95 4.84 12.20
CA VAL A 4 -3.74 4.50 10.80
C VAL A 4 -4.95 4.87 9.96
N GLY A 5 -4.75 5.69 8.93
CA GLY A 5 -5.75 5.94 7.91
C GLY A 5 -5.85 4.76 6.95
N VAL A 6 -7.05 4.40 6.54
CA VAL A 6 -7.27 3.44 5.46
C VAL A 6 -8.14 4.14 4.42
N LEU A 7 -7.62 4.31 3.19
CA LEU A 7 -8.34 4.97 2.12
C LEU A 7 -9.62 4.18 1.79
N ALA A 8 -10.78 4.78 2.02
CA ALA A 8 -12.09 4.13 1.97
C ALA A 8 -12.97 4.67 0.83
N ILE A 9 -12.35 4.91 -0.32
CA ILE A 9 -13.04 5.32 -1.55
C ILE A 9 -13.68 4.11 -2.22
N GLN A 10 -12.93 2.99 -2.28
CA GLN A 10 -13.39 1.73 -2.89
C GLN A 10 -12.41 0.61 -2.51
N GLY A 11 -12.86 -0.66 -2.48
CA GLY A 11 -12.02 -1.83 -2.28
C GLY A 11 -12.02 -2.38 -0.85
N ASP A 12 -11.00 -3.16 -0.51
CA ASP A 12 -10.96 -3.99 0.70
C ASP A 12 -10.45 -3.23 1.95
N PHE A 13 -10.85 -1.96 2.10
CA PHE A 13 -10.41 -1.12 3.22
C PHE A 13 -10.80 -1.69 4.60
N GLU A 14 -11.94 -2.35 4.71
CA GLU A 14 -12.40 -2.93 5.97
C GLU A 14 -11.52 -4.12 6.40
N ALA A 15 -11.06 -4.96 5.47
CA ALA A 15 -10.17 -6.07 5.76
C ALA A 15 -8.83 -5.56 6.34
N HIS A 16 -8.22 -4.55 5.74
CA HIS A 16 -7.02 -3.90 6.28
C HIS A 16 -7.26 -3.29 7.66
N ALA A 17 -8.40 -2.60 7.86
CA ALA A 17 -8.75 -2.01 9.15
C ALA A 17 -8.91 -3.08 10.24
N ASN A 18 -9.45 -4.26 9.91
CA ASN A 18 -9.58 -5.37 10.84
C ASN A 18 -8.23 -5.93 11.27
N VAL A 19 -7.30 -6.14 10.33
CA VAL A 19 -5.91 -6.57 10.64
C VAL A 19 -5.23 -5.55 11.55
N LEU A 20 -5.29 -4.27 11.22
CA LEU A 20 -4.66 -3.20 12.00
C LEU A 20 -5.23 -3.11 13.43
N ARG A 21 -6.56 -3.25 13.58
CA ARG A 21 -7.21 -3.26 14.91
C ARG A 21 -6.80 -4.48 15.73
N ALA A 22 -6.67 -5.66 15.11
CA ALA A 22 -6.17 -6.86 15.76
C ALA A 22 -4.73 -6.70 16.27
N LEU A 23 -3.90 -5.90 15.57
CA LEU A 23 -2.54 -5.52 15.96
C LEU A 23 -2.50 -4.37 17.00
N GLY A 24 -3.65 -3.90 17.49
CA GLY A 24 -3.76 -2.89 18.51
C GLY A 24 -3.67 -1.44 18.00
N ALA A 25 -3.77 -1.20 16.70
CA ALA A 25 -3.84 0.15 16.15
C ALA A 25 -5.27 0.72 16.20
N ARG A 26 -5.36 2.06 16.24
CA ARG A 26 -6.61 2.77 15.94
C ARG A 26 -6.68 2.95 14.42
N THR A 27 -7.86 2.82 13.83
CA THR A 27 -8.07 3.01 12.41
C THR A 27 -9.06 4.13 12.13
N ARG A 28 -8.85 4.84 11.02
CA ARG A 28 -9.79 5.83 10.49
C ARG A 28 -10.00 5.58 9.00
N GLU A 29 -11.25 5.49 8.57
CA GLU A 29 -11.57 5.53 7.16
C GLU A 29 -11.28 6.92 6.60
N VAL A 30 -10.51 6.98 5.51
CA VAL A 30 -10.17 8.21 4.81
C VAL A 30 -11.07 8.34 3.58
N ARG A 31 -11.97 9.31 3.62
CA ARG A 31 -12.89 9.65 2.52
C ARG A 31 -12.75 11.09 2.09
N THR A 32 -12.28 11.96 2.97
CA THR A 32 -12.11 13.40 2.75
C THR A 32 -10.72 13.86 3.24
N ALA A 33 -10.29 15.05 2.83
CA ALA A 33 -9.00 15.61 3.25
C ALA A 33 -8.91 15.80 4.78
N SER A 34 -10.03 16.09 5.45
CA SER A 34 -10.04 16.23 6.91
C SER A 34 -9.72 14.93 7.65
N ASP A 35 -9.98 13.78 7.04
CA ASP A 35 -9.70 12.47 7.63
C ASP A 35 -8.20 12.17 7.67
N LEU A 36 -7.38 12.87 6.88
CA LEU A 36 -5.91 12.71 6.86
C LEU A 36 -5.22 13.37 8.05
N VAL A 37 -5.90 14.28 8.75
CA VAL A 37 -5.27 15.05 9.84
C VAL A 37 -4.91 14.17 11.02
N GLY A 38 -3.62 14.22 11.42
CA GLY A 38 -3.11 13.52 12.60
C GLY A 38 -2.95 12.00 12.42
N LEU A 39 -2.87 11.51 11.19
CA LEU A 39 -2.53 10.12 10.91
C LEU A 39 -1.05 9.84 11.16
N ASP A 40 -0.76 8.71 11.76
CA ASP A 40 0.60 8.19 11.95
C ASP A 40 1.06 7.31 10.79
N ALA A 41 0.14 6.76 10.02
CA ALA A 41 0.40 5.94 8.83
C ALA A 41 -0.84 5.88 7.94
N LEU A 42 -0.66 5.41 6.70
CA LEU A 42 -1.73 5.28 5.70
C LEU A 42 -1.69 3.92 5.01
N VAL A 43 -2.86 3.32 4.78
CA VAL A 43 -3.05 2.19 3.85
C VAL A 43 -3.85 2.67 2.65
N ILE A 44 -3.35 2.36 1.45
CA ILE A 44 -4.08 2.49 0.19
C ILE A 44 -4.41 1.07 -0.29
N PRO A 45 -5.65 0.59 -0.10
CA PRO A 45 -6.03 -0.79 -0.30
C PRO A 45 -6.15 -1.18 -1.77
N GLY A 46 -6.30 -2.48 -2.00
CA GLY A 46 -6.75 -3.02 -3.28
C GLY A 46 -8.17 -2.58 -3.64
N GLY A 47 -8.51 -2.72 -4.91
CA GLY A 47 -9.80 -2.33 -5.45
C GLY A 47 -9.78 -2.15 -6.97
N GLU A 48 -10.71 -1.38 -7.51
CA GLU A 48 -10.73 -1.01 -8.92
C GLU A 48 -10.06 0.36 -9.11
N SER A 49 -8.88 0.38 -9.76
CA SER A 49 -8.01 1.55 -9.84
C SER A 49 -8.65 2.75 -10.55
N SER A 50 -9.48 2.53 -11.58
CA SER A 50 -10.17 3.64 -12.27
C SER A 50 -11.20 4.30 -11.36
N THR A 51 -11.96 3.52 -10.60
CA THR A 51 -12.92 4.02 -9.61
C THR A 51 -12.20 4.77 -8.49
N MET A 52 -11.07 4.25 -8.02
CA MET A 52 -10.24 4.93 -7.02
C MET A 52 -9.72 6.26 -7.53
N THR A 53 -9.20 6.32 -8.77
CA THR A 53 -8.73 7.56 -9.40
C THR A 53 -9.83 8.61 -9.47
N LEU A 54 -11.02 8.23 -9.95
CA LEU A 54 -12.17 9.14 -10.02
C LEU A 54 -12.62 9.61 -8.64
N GLY A 55 -12.64 8.70 -7.65
CA GLY A 55 -13.02 9.05 -6.29
C GLY A 55 -12.02 9.99 -5.62
N ILE A 56 -10.73 9.74 -5.74
CA ILE A 56 -9.66 10.62 -5.24
C ILE A 56 -9.79 12.03 -5.85
N ALA A 57 -10.03 12.10 -7.17
CA ALA A 57 -10.21 13.38 -7.86
C ALA A 57 -11.48 14.10 -7.39
N ARG A 58 -12.61 13.40 -7.26
CA ARG A 58 -13.90 13.96 -6.84
C ARG A 58 -13.85 14.54 -5.44
N GLU A 59 -13.18 13.84 -4.51
CA GLU A 59 -13.07 14.27 -3.12
C GLU A 59 -11.88 15.23 -2.88
N GLY A 60 -11.13 15.60 -3.94
CA GLY A 60 -9.98 16.50 -3.84
C GLY A 60 -8.84 15.95 -2.99
N LEU A 61 -8.65 14.62 -2.94
CA LEU A 61 -7.70 13.95 -2.06
C LEU A 61 -6.27 13.90 -2.62
N ALA A 62 -6.05 14.16 -3.91
CA ALA A 62 -4.74 13.92 -4.53
C ALA A 62 -3.62 14.74 -3.87
N GLU A 63 -3.78 16.07 -3.76
CA GLU A 63 -2.78 16.92 -3.11
C GLU A 63 -2.65 16.64 -1.60
N PRO A 64 -3.74 16.54 -0.80
CA PRO A 64 -3.61 16.17 0.60
C PRO A 64 -2.89 14.84 0.86
N LEU A 65 -3.07 13.83 -0.01
CA LEU A 65 -2.34 12.57 0.06
C LEU A 65 -0.85 12.76 -0.25
N ARG A 66 -0.53 13.55 -1.29
CA ARG A 66 0.86 13.89 -1.62
C ARG A 66 1.57 14.62 -0.47
N ASP A 67 0.92 15.60 0.11
CA ASP A 67 1.45 16.37 1.23
C ASP A 67 1.72 15.46 2.44
N LEU A 68 0.76 14.60 2.79
CA LEU A 68 0.88 13.67 3.91
C LEU A 68 2.10 12.73 3.74
N VAL A 69 2.24 12.14 2.56
CA VAL A 69 3.31 11.18 2.26
C VAL A 69 4.66 11.88 2.13
N SER A 70 4.71 13.06 1.51
CA SER A 70 5.92 13.87 1.38
C SER A 70 6.43 14.38 2.74
N ALA A 71 5.54 14.53 3.72
CA ALA A 71 5.91 14.81 5.11
C ALA A 71 6.52 13.60 5.85
N GLY A 72 6.62 12.44 5.20
CA GLY A 72 7.27 11.25 5.72
C GLY A 72 6.32 10.23 6.36
N THR A 73 5.00 10.41 6.26
CA THR A 73 4.02 9.44 6.76
C THR A 73 4.20 8.11 6.06
N PRO A 74 4.38 6.99 6.80
CA PRO A 74 4.53 5.66 6.21
C PRO A 74 3.27 5.21 5.48
N VAL A 75 3.48 4.53 4.34
CA VAL A 75 2.37 4.06 3.49
C VAL A 75 2.54 2.58 3.13
N LEU A 76 1.45 1.84 3.20
CA LEU A 76 1.30 0.52 2.61
C LEU A 76 0.28 0.59 1.47
N GLY A 77 0.74 0.33 0.23
CA GLY A 77 -0.12 0.17 -0.95
C GLY A 77 -0.28 -1.28 -1.34
N THR A 78 -1.51 -1.77 -1.53
CA THR A 78 -1.76 -3.17 -1.92
C THR A 78 -2.57 -3.25 -3.21
N CYS A 79 -2.19 -4.14 -4.13
CA CYS A 79 -2.85 -4.35 -5.42
C CYS A 79 -3.10 -3.01 -6.16
N ALA A 80 -4.35 -2.56 -6.30
CA ALA A 80 -4.67 -1.25 -6.88
C ALA A 80 -4.03 -0.07 -6.12
N GLY A 81 -3.76 -0.21 -4.83
CA GLY A 81 -3.04 0.78 -4.04
C GLY A 81 -1.61 1.02 -4.52
N MET A 82 -0.92 -0.04 -5.01
CA MET A 82 0.38 0.12 -5.69
C MET A 82 0.23 0.97 -6.96
N ILE A 83 -0.82 0.74 -7.75
CA ILE A 83 -1.12 1.55 -8.95
C ILE A 83 -1.39 3.00 -8.58
N MET A 84 -2.18 3.26 -7.51
CA MET A 84 -2.46 4.63 -7.07
C MET A 84 -1.20 5.39 -6.66
N LEU A 85 -0.17 4.72 -6.19
CA LEU A 85 1.10 5.33 -5.80
C LEU A 85 2.02 5.65 -6.97
N ASP A 86 1.86 5.01 -8.14
CA ASP A 86 2.77 5.08 -9.28
C ASP A 86 2.88 6.49 -9.91
N ARG A 87 3.83 6.63 -10.85
CA ARG A 87 4.11 7.90 -11.57
C ARG A 87 2.90 8.50 -12.25
N SER A 88 1.98 7.64 -12.75
CA SER A 88 0.84 8.05 -13.57
C SER A 88 -0.35 8.53 -12.74
N HIS A 89 -0.39 8.24 -11.44
CA HIS A 89 -1.49 8.55 -10.52
C HIS A 89 -1.07 9.59 -9.46
N LEU A 90 -0.72 9.17 -8.26
CA LEU A 90 -0.29 10.10 -7.22
C LEU A 90 1.17 10.55 -7.38
N GLY A 91 2.00 9.80 -8.11
CA GLY A 91 3.41 10.12 -8.34
C GLY A 91 4.27 10.06 -7.07
N LEU A 92 3.90 9.23 -6.11
CA LEU A 92 4.57 9.10 -4.81
C LEU A 92 5.61 7.99 -4.79
N LEU A 93 5.48 7.01 -5.69
CA LEU A 93 6.38 5.89 -5.87
C LEU A 93 6.94 5.93 -7.30
N ASP A 94 8.26 5.89 -7.44
CA ASP A 94 8.95 6.04 -8.73
C ASP A 94 8.93 4.73 -9.54
N VAL A 95 7.73 4.25 -9.84
CA VAL A 95 7.46 3.07 -10.66
C VAL A 95 6.40 3.34 -11.71
N THR A 96 6.37 2.49 -12.74
CA THR A 96 5.25 2.36 -13.69
C THR A 96 4.63 1.00 -13.50
N CYS A 97 3.31 0.96 -13.32
CA CYS A 97 2.55 -0.27 -13.12
C CYS A 97 1.71 -0.63 -14.36
N GLU A 98 1.73 -1.89 -14.75
CA GLU A 98 0.81 -2.46 -15.70
C GLU A 98 -0.33 -3.18 -14.97
N ARG A 99 -1.57 -2.93 -15.37
CA ARG A 99 -2.78 -3.54 -14.79
C ARG A 99 -3.02 -4.93 -15.37
N ASN A 100 -3.62 -5.84 -14.58
CA ASN A 100 -4.01 -7.18 -15.00
C ASN A 100 -2.87 -7.96 -15.69
N ALA A 101 -1.68 -7.88 -15.14
CA ALA A 101 -0.45 -8.25 -15.82
C ALA A 101 -0.19 -9.77 -15.92
N PHE A 102 -0.92 -10.60 -15.17
CA PHE A 102 -0.73 -12.06 -15.12
C PHE A 102 -1.68 -12.83 -16.04
N GLY A 103 -2.12 -12.20 -17.15
CA GLY A 103 -2.87 -12.84 -18.22
C GLY A 103 -4.39 -12.84 -18.02
N ARG A 104 -5.12 -12.93 -19.16
CA ARG A 104 -6.59 -12.86 -19.18
C ARG A 104 -7.29 -14.11 -18.60
N GLN A 105 -6.59 -15.23 -18.48
CA GLN A 105 -7.17 -16.52 -18.04
C GLN A 105 -6.93 -16.80 -16.55
N VAL A 106 -5.94 -16.17 -15.92
CA VAL A 106 -5.65 -16.35 -14.49
C VAL A 106 -6.20 -15.16 -13.74
N HIS A 107 -7.40 -15.32 -13.17
CA HIS A 107 -8.06 -14.26 -12.40
C HIS A 107 -7.51 -14.15 -10.98
N SER A 108 -7.04 -15.26 -10.38
CA SER A 108 -6.45 -15.31 -9.05
C SER A 108 -5.54 -16.52 -8.89
N PHE A 109 -4.48 -16.37 -8.13
CA PHE A 109 -3.57 -17.44 -7.73
C PHE A 109 -2.87 -17.07 -6.41
N GLU A 110 -2.27 -18.05 -5.77
CA GLU A 110 -1.51 -17.89 -4.54
C GLU A 110 -0.09 -18.42 -4.73
N VAL A 111 0.89 -17.73 -4.14
CA VAL A 111 2.29 -18.13 -4.20
C VAL A 111 3.02 -17.70 -2.94
N GLU A 112 3.97 -18.52 -2.51
CA GLU A 112 4.92 -18.16 -1.45
C GLU A 112 6.05 -17.32 -2.04
N LEU A 113 6.25 -16.11 -1.51
CA LEU A 113 7.26 -15.16 -1.96
C LEU A 113 8.33 -14.97 -0.88
N ALA A 114 9.59 -15.08 -1.26
CA ALA A 114 10.69 -14.63 -0.41
C ALA A 114 10.77 -13.09 -0.52
N LEU A 115 10.23 -12.38 0.46
CA LEU A 115 10.34 -10.93 0.55
C LEU A 115 11.64 -10.55 1.26
N GLN A 116 12.51 -9.79 0.58
CA GLN A 116 13.69 -9.22 1.23
C GLN A 116 13.26 -8.31 2.39
N ALA A 117 14.00 -8.35 3.49
CA ALA A 117 13.71 -7.65 4.75
C ALA A 117 12.51 -8.19 5.58
N PHE A 118 11.98 -9.36 5.22
CA PHE A 118 11.01 -10.09 6.03
C PHE A 118 11.49 -11.51 6.29
N ASP A 119 11.27 -12.01 7.51
CA ASP A 119 11.67 -13.38 7.88
C ASP A 119 10.70 -14.41 7.29
N GLY A 120 11.25 -15.37 6.55
CA GLY A 120 10.49 -16.45 5.93
C GLY A 120 9.61 -16.00 4.76
N PRO A 121 8.98 -16.98 4.07
CA PRO A 121 8.13 -16.67 2.93
C PRO A 121 6.84 -15.95 3.36
N VAL A 122 6.38 -15.05 2.51
CA VAL A 122 5.08 -14.36 2.62
C VAL A 122 4.13 -14.95 1.59
N ARG A 123 2.94 -15.32 2.01
CA ARG A 123 1.90 -15.80 1.09
C ARG A 123 1.26 -14.62 0.36
N GLY A 124 1.46 -14.56 -0.94
CA GLY A 124 0.84 -13.57 -1.81
C GLY A 124 -0.42 -14.13 -2.47
N VAL A 125 -1.55 -13.44 -2.27
CA VAL A 125 -2.81 -13.71 -2.99
C VAL A 125 -2.94 -12.66 -4.08
N PHE A 126 -2.86 -13.09 -5.33
CA PHE A 126 -2.91 -12.24 -6.51
C PHE A 126 -4.29 -12.33 -7.16
N ILE A 127 -4.99 -11.21 -7.29
CA ILE A 127 -6.33 -11.10 -7.90
C ILE A 127 -6.27 -9.99 -8.93
N ARG A 128 -6.25 -10.33 -10.22
CA ARG A 128 -6.08 -9.36 -11.32
C ARG A 128 -4.94 -8.37 -11.07
N ALA A 129 -3.86 -8.88 -10.50
CA ALA A 129 -2.81 -8.09 -9.90
C ALA A 129 -2.03 -7.25 -10.93
N PRO A 130 -1.51 -6.08 -10.52
CA PRO A 130 -0.54 -5.32 -11.30
C PRO A 130 0.84 -5.96 -11.24
N ARG A 131 1.73 -5.49 -12.10
CA ARG A 131 3.18 -5.68 -11.98
C ARG A 131 3.91 -4.37 -12.27
N VAL A 132 5.09 -4.22 -11.72
CA VAL A 132 5.97 -3.11 -12.05
C VAL A 132 6.68 -3.42 -13.37
N THR A 133 6.59 -2.51 -14.33
CA THR A 133 7.25 -2.63 -15.65
C THR A 133 8.47 -1.74 -15.79
N ASP A 134 8.54 -0.67 -15.01
CA ASP A 134 9.70 0.22 -14.93
C ASP A 134 9.81 0.82 -13.52
N ARG A 135 11.05 1.10 -13.08
CA ARG A 135 11.33 1.69 -11.77
C ARG A 135 12.55 2.59 -11.80
N GLY A 136 12.54 3.62 -10.96
CA GLY A 136 13.71 4.46 -10.70
C GLY A 136 14.76 3.78 -9.82
N GLU A 137 15.98 4.33 -9.83
CA GLU A 137 17.12 3.79 -9.06
C GLU A 137 16.90 3.77 -7.55
N GLY A 138 16.06 4.68 -7.02
CA GLY A 138 15.72 4.76 -5.59
C GLY A 138 14.70 3.75 -5.11
N VAL A 139 14.18 2.90 -6.00
CA VAL A 139 13.17 1.88 -5.68
C VAL A 139 13.85 0.54 -5.44
N GLU A 140 13.73 0.03 -4.23
CA GLU A 140 14.20 -1.29 -3.84
C GLU A 140 13.16 -2.36 -4.20
N VAL A 141 13.60 -3.42 -4.87
CA VAL A 141 12.76 -4.59 -5.16
C VAL A 141 12.87 -5.58 -4.00
N LEU A 142 11.75 -5.89 -3.38
CA LEU A 142 11.69 -6.83 -2.26
C LEU A 142 11.31 -8.25 -2.69
N ALA A 143 10.53 -8.38 -3.76
CA ALA A 143 10.19 -9.66 -4.37
C ALA A 143 9.86 -9.49 -5.85
N GLU A 144 10.17 -10.53 -6.61
CA GLU A 144 9.82 -10.66 -8.03
C GLU A 144 9.01 -11.93 -8.28
N LEU A 145 8.15 -11.88 -9.29
CA LEU A 145 7.43 -13.01 -9.81
C LEU A 145 7.49 -12.97 -11.34
N ASP A 146 7.93 -14.06 -11.96
CA ASP A 146 8.14 -14.17 -13.40
C ASP A 146 9.01 -13.02 -13.99
N GLY A 147 10.04 -12.62 -13.22
CA GLY A 147 10.98 -11.56 -13.62
C GLY A 147 10.42 -10.13 -13.50
N HIS A 148 9.28 -9.95 -12.85
CA HIS A 148 8.70 -8.63 -12.61
C HIS A 148 8.60 -8.34 -11.11
N PRO A 149 8.95 -7.13 -10.66
CA PRO A 149 8.76 -6.73 -9.28
C PRO A 149 7.28 -6.74 -8.89
N VAL A 150 6.98 -7.43 -7.77
CA VAL A 150 5.63 -7.54 -7.18
C VAL A 150 5.58 -7.02 -5.75
N ALA A 151 6.74 -6.71 -5.16
CA ALA A 151 6.86 -6.00 -3.90
C ALA A 151 8.03 -5.04 -4.01
N VAL A 152 7.82 -3.77 -3.70
CA VAL A 152 8.81 -2.71 -3.81
C VAL A 152 8.75 -1.77 -2.62
N ARG A 153 9.88 -1.13 -2.31
CA ARG A 153 9.99 -0.13 -1.25
C ARG A 153 10.72 1.11 -1.76
N GLN A 154 10.23 2.28 -1.36
CA GLN A 154 10.93 3.54 -1.55
C GLN A 154 10.73 4.43 -0.32
N GLY A 155 11.78 4.64 0.46
CA GLY A 155 11.71 5.39 1.71
C GLY A 155 10.72 4.77 2.70
N SER A 156 9.67 5.51 3.04
CA SER A 156 8.59 5.10 3.95
C SER A 156 7.39 4.45 3.22
N ILE A 157 7.49 4.20 1.92
CA ILE A 157 6.44 3.58 1.12
C ILE A 157 6.80 2.11 0.87
N LEU A 158 5.89 1.21 1.22
CA LEU A 158 5.89 -0.21 0.84
C LEU A 158 4.69 -0.46 -0.07
N ALA A 159 4.93 -1.03 -1.24
CA ALA A 159 3.86 -1.36 -2.17
C ALA A 159 3.99 -2.80 -2.66
N VAL A 160 2.89 -3.52 -2.64
CA VAL A 160 2.81 -4.93 -3.06
C VAL A 160 1.67 -5.14 -4.05
N ALA A 161 1.87 -6.05 -5.02
CA ALA A 161 0.88 -6.35 -6.05
C ALA A 161 -0.23 -7.30 -5.59
N PHE A 162 -0.12 -7.86 -4.39
CA PHE A 162 -1.01 -8.88 -3.83
C PHE A 162 -1.81 -8.36 -2.63
N HIS A 163 -2.65 -9.23 -2.06
CA HIS A 163 -3.59 -8.94 -0.97
C HIS A 163 -3.14 -9.59 0.35
N PRO A 164 -2.27 -8.94 1.15
CA PRO A 164 -1.82 -9.50 2.44
C PRO A 164 -2.94 -9.58 3.48
N GLU A 165 -3.96 -8.72 3.37
CA GLU A 165 -5.10 -8.65 4.27
C GLU A 165 -5.98 -9.91 4.25
N THR A 166 -5.82 -10.77 3.24
CA THR A 166 -6.61 -11.99 3.07
C THR A 166 -5.92 -13.25 3.58
N THR A 167 -4.63 -13.19 3.93
CA THR A 167 -3.81 -14.37 4.22
C THR A 167 -3.68 -14.70 5.71
N GLY A 168 -4.02 -13.77 6.58
CA GLY A 168 -3.72 -13.85 8.01
C GLY A 168 -2.26 -13.54 8.36
N ASP A 169 -1.41 -13.27 7.37
CA ASP A 169 -0.04 -12.81 7.58
C ASP A 169 -0.04 -11.30 7.88
N THR A 170 0.39 -10.93 9.07
CA THR A 170 0.32 -9.55 9.56
C THR A 170 1.60 -8.76 9.33
N ARG A 171 2.69 -9.38 8.87
CA ARG A 171 4.04 -8.79 8.83
C ARG A 171 4.13 -7.47 8.07
N LEU A 172 3.38 -7.30 6.96
CA LEU A 172 3.38 -6.04 6.21
C LEU A 172 2.66 -4.93 6.98
N HIS A 173 1.58 -5.26 7.71
CA HIS A 173 0.89 -4.31 8.57
C HIS A 173 1.73 -3.98 9.82
N GLU A 174 2.44 -4.95 10.38
CA GLU A 174 3.40 -4.73 11.48
C GLU A 174 4.53 -3.81 11.05
N TRP A 175 5.10 -4.02 9.85
CA TRP A 175 6.09 -3.12 9.27
C TRP A 175 5.57 -1.67 9.21
N LEU A 176 4.33 -1.46 8.77
CA LEU A 176 3.71 -0.14 8.72
C LEU A 176 3.61 0.48 10.11
N LEU A 177 3.17 -0.30 11.11
CA LEU A 177 3.03 0.17 12.50
C LEU A 177 4.38 0.47 13.16
N GLU A 178 5.42 -0.28 12.86
CA GLU A 178 6.78 0.00 13.34
C GLU A 178 7.31 1.32 12.79
N ARG A 179 7.10 1.58 11.50
CA ARG A 179 7.47 2.85 10.86
C ARG A 179 6.69 4.03 11.44
N ALA A 180 5.39 3.88 11.68
CA ALA A 180 4.56 4.90 12.34
C ALA A 180 5.09 5.29 13.73
N ARG A 181 5.57 4.32 14.51
CA ARG A 181 6.16 4.57 15.84
C ARG A 181 7.50 5.29 15.76
N SER A 182 8.33 4.94 14.77
CA SER A 182 9.66 5.54 14.58
C SER A 182 9.56 7.01 14.18
N THR A 183 8.59 7.39 13.37
CA THR A 183 8.35 8.77 12.94
C THR A 183 7.92 9.65 14.13
N ASN A 184 7.08 9.13 15.02
CA ASN A 184 6.63 9.87 16.22
C ASN A 184 7.70 9.98 17.33
N GLY A 185 8.62 9.02 17.41
CA GLY A 185 9.72 9.05 18.40
C GLY A 185 10.82 10.07 18.10
N GLY A 186 10.91 10.57 16.86
CA GLY A 186 11.90 11.57 16.43
C GLY A 186 11.52 13.03 16.70
N GLN A 187 10.28 13.32 17.07
CA GLN A 187 9.79 14.69 17.30
C GLN A 187 9.84 15.14 18.79
N THR A 188 10.37 14.32 19.68
CA THR A 188 10.51 14.66 21.11
C THR A 188 12.00 14.89 21.44
N ARG A 189 12.61 15.95 20.88
CA ARG A 189 13.83 16.57 21.42
C ARG A 189 13.84 18.06 21.11
#